data_f77866c1936d370efe48b6fcbd267b8a
#
_entry.id   f77866c1936d370efe48b6fcbd267b8a
#
_cell.length_a   1.000
_cell.length_b   1.000
_cell.length_c   1.000
_cell.angle_alpha   90.00
_cell.angle_beta   90.00
_cell.angle_gamma   90.00
#
_symmetry.space_group_name_H-M   'P 1'
#
loop_
_entity.id
_entity.type
_entity.pdbx_description
1 polymer ?
#
loop_
_entity_poly.entity_id
_entity_poly.type
_entity_poly.pdbx_seq_one_letter_code
_entity_poly.pdbx_strand_id
1 'polypeptide(L)'
;AFQTDDLLYLILDYWPGGNVADILDRVNNLDENTAKMYAWEIILALEELHKNDIIYRDLKPENLLVDKDGHCRITDFGFAKIVKDKTFTLCGTPEYLAPEIIQSKGHNKHVDWWALGVLIFEMLAGYPPFYDDNPLGIYQKILDGYYEFPPYIESKGRDLIKAFLTADKSIRLGWNKKGSEEVKAHKWFKGVDWEVVYNREIPPPWVPKIRNNTDTQYFEKYPDSVETPSAPTKTQQEFFAYF
;
A
#
# COMPACT_ATOMS: atom_id res chain seq x y z
N ALA A 1 -1.28 16.11 17.47
CA ALA A 1 -0.96 15.16 18.52
C ALA A 1 -1.05 15.84 19.88
N PHE A 2 -1.37 15.11 20.93
CA PHE A 2 -1.31 15.56 22.32
C PHE A 2 -1.16 14.33 23.23
N GLN A 3 -0.81 14.57 24.50
CA GLN A 3 -0.65 13.49 25.47
C GLN A 3 -1.33 13.85 26.82
N THR A 4 -1.67 12.81 27.56
CA THR A 4 -1.99 12.86 28.99
C THR A 4 -0.83 12.22 29.76
N ASP A 5 -0.99 12.08 31.08
CA ASP A 5 0.05 11.44 31.91
C ASP A 5 0.32 9.97 31.49
N ASP A 6 -0.67 9.29 30.90
CA ASP A 6 -0.63 7.85 30.61
C ASP A 6 -0.74 7.50 29.12
N LEU A 7 -1.24 8.41 28.26
CA LEU A 7 -1.60 8.11 26.88
C LEU A 7 -1.12 9.15 25.89
N LEU A 8 -0.74 8.68 24.70
CA LEU A 8 -0.42 9.49 23.54
C LEU A 8 -1.63 9.48 22.57
N TYR A 9 -2.01 10.66 22.06
CA TYR A 9 -3.15 10.81 21.16
C TYR A 9 -2.71 11.38 19.80
N LEU A 10 -3.05 10.69 18.74
CA LEU A 10 -2.98 11.17 17.36
C LEU A 10 -4.40 11.45 16.86
N ILE A 11 -4.66 12.67 16.44
CA ILE A 11 -5.91 13.03 15.78
C ILE A 11 -5.63 13.04 14.27
N LEU A 12 -6.33 12.18 13.56
CA LEU A 12 -6.20 11.97 12.14
C LEU A 12 -7.52 12.30 11.42
N ASP A 13 -7.41 12.61 10.13
CA ASP A 13 -8.59 12.72 9.27
C ASP A 13 -9.31 11.37 9.21
N TYR A 14 -10.64 11.42 9.23
CA TYR A 14 -11.47 10.23 9.17
C TYR A 14 -11.95 9.97 7.74
N TRP A 15 -11.77 8.75 7.26
CA TRP A 15 -12.12 8.29 5.93
C TRP A 15 -13.21 7.21 6.01
N PRO A 16 -14.50 7.55 5.78
CA PRO A 16 -15.63 6.69 6.14
C PRO A 16 -15.83 5.47 5.23
N GLY A 17 -15.12 5.38 4.10
CA GLY A 17 -15.22 4.23 3.19
C GLY A 17 -14.50 2.97 3.64
N GLY A 18 -13.78 3.00 4.79
CA GLY A 18 -12.98 1.88 5.27
C GLY A 18 -11.67 1.71 4.53
N ASN A 19 -11.03 0.56 4.65
CA ASN A 19 -9.82 0.21 3.92
C ASN A 19 -10.11 -0.75 2.76
N VAL A 20 -9.15 -0.87 1.83
CA VAL A 20 -9.31 -1.71 0.64
C VAL A 20 -9.32 -3.20 1.00
N ALA A 21 -8.67 -3.64 2.09
CA ALA A 21 -8.75 -5.03 2.55
C ALA A 21 -10.17 -5.42 2.94
N ASP A 22 -10.85 -4.60 3.75
CA ASP A 22 -12.25 -4.83 4.13
C ASP A 22 -13.20 -4.84 2.92
N ILE A 23 -12.87 -4.05 1.88
CA ILE A 23 -13.63 -4.07 0.62
C ILE A 23 -13.39 -5.39 -0.10
N LEU A 24 -12.14 -5.85 -0.23
CA LEU A 24 -11.79 -7.12 -0.87
C LEU A 24 -12.45 -8.30 -0.17
N ASP A 25 -12.48 -8.34 1.15
CA ASP A 25 -13.15 -9.38 1.93
C ASP A 25 -14.66 -9.47 1.64
N ARG A 26 -15.29 -8.35 1.29
CA ARG A 26 -16.73 -8.30 0.96
C ARG A 26 -17.04 -8.68 -0.48
N VAL A 27 -16.16 -8.34 -1.44
CA VAL A 27 -16.42 -8.50 -2.88
C VAL A 27 -15.54 -9.58 -3.54
N ASN A 28 -14.60 -10.17 -2.82
CA ASN A 28 -13.52 -11.10 -3.19
C ASN A 28 -12.44 -10.44 -4.06
N ASN A 29 -12.79 -9.74 -5.11
CA ASN A 29 -11.84 -9.02 -5.99
C ASN A 29 -12.50 -7.78 -6.58
N LEU A 30 -11.70 -6.80 -6.94
CA LEU A 30 -12.16 -5.60 -7.60
C LEU A 30 -12.29 -5.81 -9.11
N ASP A 31 -13.24 -5.12 -9.74
CA ASP A 31 -13.24 -4.97 -11.19
C ASP A 31 -12.03 -4.17 -11.67
N GLU A 32 -11.65 -4.37 -12.94
CA GLU A 32 -10.42 -3.78 -13.47
C GLU A 32 -10.43 -2.25 -13.46
N ASN A 33 -11.59 -1.60 -13.61
CA ASN A 33 -11.66 -0.14 -13.61
C ASN A 33 -11.42 0.44 -12.22
N THR A 34 -11.99 -0.18 -11.19
CA THR A 34 -11.76 0.20 -9.79
C THR A 34 -10.30 -0.04 -9.41
N ALA A 35 -9.72 -1.20 -9.75
CA ALA A 35 -8.32 -1.50 -9.51
C ALA A 35 -7.37 -0.53 -10.23
N LYS A 36 -7.69 -0.15 -11.49
CA LYS A 36 -6.94 0.88 -12.25
C LYS A 36 -6.96 2.21 -11.55
N MET A 37 -8.12 2.67 -11.13
CA MET A 37 -8.27 3.96 -10.49
C MET A 37 -7.45 4.04 -9.21
N TYR A 38 -7.54 3.04 -8.34
CA TYR A 38 -6.72 3.00 -7.14
C TYR A 38 -5.22 2.95 -7.47
N ALA A 39 -4.82 2.16 -8.47
CA ALA A 39 -3.43 2.13 -8.93
C ALA A 39 -2.95 3.51 -9.41
N TRP A 40 -3.77 4.30 -10.12
CA TRP A 40 -3.40 5.65 -10.56
C TRP A 40 -3.12 6.57 -9.38
N GLU A 41 -4.01 6.60 -8.39
CA GLU A 41 -3.88 7.44 -7.20
C GLU A 41 -2.67 7.04 -6.36
N ILE A 42 -2.41 5.73 -6.22
CA ILE A 42 -1.24 5.20 -5.51
C ILE A 42 0.06 5.56 -6.25
N ILE A 43 0.09 5.47 -7.59
CA ILE A 43 1.27 5.86 -8.40
C ILE A 43 1.61 7.32 -8.18
N LEU A 44 0.62 8.23 -8.17
CA LEU A 44 0.84 9.64 -7.89
C LEU A 44 1.35 9.88 -6.47
N ALA A 45 0.80 9.16 -5.49
CA ALA A 45 1.26 9.26 -4.10
C ALA A 45 2.71 8.76 -3.93
N LEU A 46 3.05 7.59 -4.50
CA LEU A 46 4.43 7.07 -4.49
C LEU A 46 5.39 7.98 -5.25
N GLU A 47 4.96 8.56 -6.38
CA GLU A 47 5.77 9.53 -7.12
C GLU A 47 6.18 10.71 -6.24
N GLU A 48 5.23 11.29 -5.50
CA GLU A 48 5.49 12.41 -4.61
C GLU A 48 6.43 12.02 -3.46
N LEU A 49 6.24 10.87 -2.85
CA LEU A 49 7.14 10.34 -1.84
C LEU A 49 8.55 10.14 -2.40
N HIS A 50 8.66 9.50 -3.56
CA HIS A 50 9.94 9.19 -4.20
C HIS A 50 10.70 10.44 -4.69
N LYS A 51 10.00 11.52 -5.06
CA LYS A 51 10.62 12.83 -5.35
C LYS A 51 11.30 13.43 -4.12
N ASN A 52 10.79 13.13 -2.94
CA ASN A 52 11.33 13.59 -1.66
C ASN A 52 12.27 12.56 -1.00
N ASP A 53 12.77 11.57 -1.76
CA ASP A 53 13.61 10.47 -1.27
C ASP A 53 12.98 9.65 -0.14
N ILE A 54 11.66 9.63 -0.04
CA ILE A 54 10.91 8.85 0.94
C ILE A 54 10.54 7.50 0.33
N ILE A 55 10.87 6.42 1.03
CA ILE A 55 10.40 5.06 0.76
C ILE A 55 9.24 4.77 1.69
N TYR A 56 8.13 4.26 1.18
CA TYR A 56 6.94 3.98 1.98
C TYR A 56 7.03 2.64 2.73
N ARG A 57 7.37 1.54 2.05
CA ARG A 57 7.72 0.20 2.57
C ARG A 57 6.59 -0.63 3.20
N ASP A 58 5.36 -0.14 3.24
CA ASP A 58 4.22 -0.90 3.80
C ASP A 58 2.95 -0.76 2.95
N LEU A 59 3.13 -0.78 1.62
CA LEU A 59 2.00 -0.74 0.69
C LEU A 59 1.25 -2.07 0.74
N LYS A 60 -0.03 -2.01 1.14
CA LYS A 60 -0.95 -3.15 1.24
C LYS A 60 -2.39 -2.65 1.32
N PRO A 61 -3.43 -3.50 1.10
CA PRO A 61 -4.82 -3.08 1.11
C PRO A 61 -5.29 -2.45 2.42
N GLU A 62 -4.78 -2.91 3.57
CA GLU A 62 -5.11 -2.38 4.90
C GLU A 62 -4.70 -0.91 5.07
N ASN A 63 -3.62 -0.51 4.39
CA ASN A 63 -3.06 0.85 4.45
C ASN A 63 -3.60 1.78 3.35
N LEU A 64 -4.67 1.38 2.68
CA LEU A 64 -5.38 2.17 1.69
C LEU A 64 -6.78 2.49 2.20
N LEU A 65 -7.00 3.73 2.59
CA LEU A 65 -8.31 4.21 3.04
C LEU A 65 -9.10 4.79 1.87
N VAL A 66 -10.41 4.58 1.88
CA VAL A 66 -11.32 5.10 0.86
C VAL A 66 -12.16 6.24 1.44
N ASP A 67 -12.22 7.37 0.73
CA ASP A 67 -12.99 8.51 1.16
C ASP A 67 -14.49 8.37 0.81
N LYS A 68 -15.28 9.36 1.25
CA LYS A 68 -16.73 9.38 1.00
C LYS A 68 -17.11 9.41 -0.48
N ASP A 69 -16.20 9.87 -1.33
CA ASP A 69 -16.41 10.03 -2.77
C ASP A 69 -15.85 8.84 -3.56
N GLY A 70 -15.18 7.88 -2.89
CA GLY A 70 -14.64 6.65 -3.49
C GLY A 70 -13.17 6.72 -3.90
N HIS A 71 -12.47 7.81 -3.60
CA HIS A 71 -11.03 7.95 -3.85
C HIS A 71 -10.21 7.26 -2.76
N CYS A 72 -9.07 6.64 -3.14
CA CYS A 72 -8.19 5.99 -2.16
C CYS A 72 -7.03 6.90 -1.72
N ARG A 73 -6.52 6.63 -0.51
CA ARG A 73 -5.38 7.33 0.08
C ARG A 73 -4.50 6.37 0.85
N ILE A 74 -3.20 6.61 0.77
CA ILE A 74 -2.21 5.88 1.57
C ILE A 74 -2.22 6.45 2.99
N THR A 75 -2.26 5.56 3.98
CA THR A 75 -2.16 5.87 5.42
C THR A 75 -1.01 5.09 6.05
N ASP A 76 -0.77 5.30 7.34
CA ASP A 76 0.27 4.63 8.14
C ASP A 76 1.68 4.75 7.55
N PHE A 77 2.38 5.80 7.96
CA PHE A 77 3.77 6.06 7.59
C PHE A 77 4.78 5.49 8.61
N GLY A 78 4.36 4.53 9.45
CA GLY A 78 5.20 3.95 10.50
C GLY A 78 6.49 3.31 10.01
N PHE A 79 6.50 2.79 8.78
CA PHE A 79 7.69 2.25 8.13
C PHE A 79 8.33 3.20 7.11
N ALA A 80 7.74 4.36 6.84
CA ALA A 80 8.29 5.30 5.88
C ALA A 80 9.66 5.84 6.34
N LYS A 81 10.58 6.04 5.40
CA LYS A 81 11.94 6.47 5.70
C LYS A 81 12.51 7.33 4.58
N ILE A 82 13.22 8.38 4.96
CA ILE A 82 14.04 9.16 4.01
C ILE A 82 15.32 8.36 3.72
N VAL A 83 15.54 8.00 2.45
CA VAL A 83 16.68 7.17 2.03
C VAL A 83 17.24 7.70 0.71
N LYS A 84 18.41 8.35 0.78
CA LYS A 84 19.08 8.90 -0.40
C LYS A 84 19.78 7.85 -1.26
N ASP A 85 20.26 6.75 -0.66
CA ASP A 85 20.95 5.67 -1.38
C ASP A 85 20.30 4.31 -1.06
N LYS A 86 20.59 3.72 0.10
CA LYS A 86 20.11 2.39 0.49
C LYS A 86 19.83 2.28 1.98
N THR A 87 18.89 1.40 2.32
CA THR A 87 18.63 0.94 3.69
C THR A 87 18.60 -0.59 3.75
N PHE A 88 18.79 -1.18 4.94
CA PHE A 88 18.89 -2.62 5.14
C PHE A 88 17.86 -3.16 6.15
N THR A 89 16.99 -2.31 6.66
CA THR A 89 15.98 -2.72 7.64
C THR A 89 14.97 -3.66 7.02
N LEU A 90 14.85 -4.88 7.53
CA LEU A 90 13.78 -5.81 7.17
C LEU A 90 12.50 -5.36 7.88
N CYS A 91 11.56 -4.82 7.13
CA CYS A 91 10.25 -4.40 7.63
C CYS A 91 9.22 -4.44 6.51
N GLY A 92 7.95 -4.46 6.86
CA GLY A 92 6.81 -4.59 5.96
C GLY A 92 6.11 -5.94 6.12
N THR A 93 5.06 -6.14 5.37
CA THR A 93 4.23 -7.35 5.36
C THR A 93 4.88 -8.43 4.47
N PRO A 94 5.04 -9.68 4.94
CA PRO A 94 5.81 -10.72 4.25
C PRO A 94 5.49 -10.89 2.76
N GLU A 95 4.22 -10.93 2.38
CA GLU A 95 3.74 -11.14 1.01
C GLU A 95 4.13 -10.00 0.05
N TYR A 96 4.43 -8.82 0.60
CA TYR A 96 4.74 -7.60 -0.14
C TYR A 96 6.23 -7.29 -0.25
N LEU A 97 7.08 -8.09 0.44
CA LEU A 97 8.53 -7.84 0.47
C LEU A 97 9.18 -8.11 -0.89
N ALA A 98 9.96 -7.15 -1.37
CA ALA A 98 10.77 -7.35 -2.57
C ALA A 98 11.94 -8.33 -2.32
N PRO A 99 12.39 -9.11 -3.32
CA PRO A 99 13.45 -10.09 -3.17
C PRO A 99 14.74 -9.53 -2.54
N GLU A 100 15.13 -8.30 -2.90
CA GLU A 100 16.32 -7.64 -2.36
C GLU A 100 16.22 -7.30 -0.87
N ILE A 101 15.00 -7.14 -0.31
CA ILE A 101 14.78 -6.98 1.13
C ILE A 101 15.04 -8.30 1.84
N ILE A 102 14.45 -9.39 1.36
CA ILE A 102 14.61 -10.74 1.91
C ILE A 102 16.08 -11.17 1.85
N GLN A 103 16.78 -10.85 0.77
CA GLN A 103 18.19 -11.18 0.57
C GLN A 103 19.16 -10.25 1.32
N SER A 104 18.67 -9.25 2.04
CA SER A 104 19.49 -8.25 2.75
C SER A 104 20.54 -7.55 1.88
N LYS A 105 20.26 -7.37 0.57
CA LYS A 105 21.16 -6.73 -0.40
C LYS A 105 21.15 -5.21 -0.37
N GLY A 106 20.38 -4.63 0.55
CA GLY A 106 20.07 -3.21 0.58
C GLY A 106 19.03 -2.83 -0.48
N HIS A 107 18.11 -1.95 -0.09
CA HIS A 107 16.97 -1.55 -0.90
C HIS A 107 16.74 -0.04 -0.83
N ASN A 108 15.96 0.45 -1.77
CA ASN A 108 15.57 1.85 -1.90
C ASN A 108 14.11 1.94 -2.39
N LYS A 109 13.68 3.11 -2.85
CA LYS A 109 12.30 3.39 -3.28
C LYS A 109 11.70 2.41 -4.31
N HIS A 110 12.52 1.66 -5.04
CA HIS A 110 12.03 0.70 -6.05
C HIS A 110 11.32 -0.52 -5.45
N VAL A 111 11.45 -0.76 -4.14
CA VAL A 111 10.68 -1.81 -3.46
C VAL A 111 9.19 -1.49 -3.40
N ASP A 112 8.82 -0.19 -3.43
CA ASP A 112 7.42 0.23 -3.46
C ASP A 112 6.75 -0.13 -4.79
N TRP A 113 7.51 -0.15 -5.92
CA TRP A 113 7.00 -0.63 -7.21
C TRP A 113 6.75 -2.14 -7.23
N TRP A 114 7.61 -2.94 -6.57
CA TRP A 114 7.34 -4.35 -6.35
C TRP A 114 6.05 -4.54 -5.55
N ALA A 115 5.92 -3.84 -4.42
CA ALA A 115 4.73 -3.90 -3.56
C ALA A 115 3.46 -3.46 -4.32
N LEU A 116 3.56 -2.46 -5.21
CA LEU A 116 2.45 -2.08 -6.08
C LEU A 116 2.04 -3.21 -7.04
N GLY A 117 3.00 -3.98 -7.55
CA GLY A 117 2.72 -5.16 -8.36
C GLY A 117 1.97 -6.23 -7.60
N VAL A 118 2.35 -6.50 -6.34
CA VAL A 118 1.64 -7.42 -5.43
C VAL A 118 0.21 -6.91 -5.19
N LEU A 119 0.06 -5.64 -4.86
CA LEU A 119 -1.23 -5.01 -4.58
C LEU A 119 -2.18 -5.05 -5.78
N ILE A 120 -1.71 -4.75 -6.99
CA ILE A 120 -2.54 -4.82 -8.20
C ILE A 120 -2.97 -6.27 -8.46
N PHE A 121 -2.07 -7.24 -8.26
CA PHE A 121 -2.45 -8.65 -8.35
C PHE A 121 -3.55 -8.99 -7.35
N GLU A 122 -3.40 -8.61 -6.08
CA GLU A 122 -4.36 -8.90 -5.02
C GLU A 122 -5.70 -8.21 -5.24
N MET A 123 -5.71 -6.95 -5.66
CA MET A 123 -6.96 -6.26 -6.01
C MET A 123 -7.73 -6.99 -7.13
N LEU A 124 -7.03 -7.53 -8.12
CA LEU A 124 -7.65 -8.23 -9.26
C LEU A 124 -7.95 -9.70 -8.99
N ALA A 125 -7.16 -10.37 -8.15
CA ALA A 125 -7.29 -11.81 -7.86
C ALA A 125 -8.12 -12.11 -6.61
N GLY A 126 -8.09 -11.21 -5.61
CA GLY A 126 -8.68 -11.40 -4.29
C GLY A 126 -7.74 -12.07 -3.27
N TYR A 127 -6.49 -12.35 -3.67
CA TYR A 127 -5.44 -12.92 -2.82
C TYR A 127 -4.08 -12.52 -3.36
N PRO A 128 -3.03 -12.47 -2.49
CA PRO A 128 -1.68 -12.09 -2.92
C PRO A 128 -1.03 -13.17 -3.81
N PRO A 129 -0.09 -12.79 -4.72
CA PRO A 129 0.56 -13.73 -5.64
C PRO A 129 1.45 -14.76 -4.92
N PHE A 130 1.96 -14.40 -3.74
CA PHE A 130 2.84 -15.25 -2.93
C PHE A 130 2.18 -15.48 -1.58
N TYR A 131 1.63 -16.67 -1.40
CA TYR A 131 0.97 -17.06 -0.16
C TYR A 131 1.49 -18.40 0.35
N ASP A 132 1.69 -18.48 1.66
CA ASP A 132 2.01 -19.72 2.39
C ASP A 132 1.60 -19.55 3.85
N ASP A 133 1.28 -20.66 4.53
CA ASP A 133 0.96 -20.62 5.97
C ASP A 133 2.17 -20.27 6.85
N ASN A 134 3.38 -20.40 6.30
CA ASN A 134 4.64 -20.08 6.97
C ASN A 134 5.33 -18.92 6.26
N PRO A 135 5.73 -17.84 6.97
CA PRO A 135 6.46 -16.72 6.39
C PRO A 135 7.72 -17.11 5.59
N LEU A 136 8.44 -18.16 6.02
CA LEU A 136 9.60 -18.66 5.26
C LEU A 136 9.20 -19.28 3.92
N GLY A 137 8.02 -19.90 3.85
CA GLY A 137 7.44 -20.38 2.59
C GLY A 137 7.08 -19.25 1.64
N ILE A 138 6.53 -18.13 2.17
CA ILE A 138 6.27 -16.91 1.38
C ILE A 138 7.59 -16.38 0.80
N TYR A 139 8.63 -16.25 1.63
CA TYR A 139 9.95 -15.77 1.17
C TYR A 139 10.54 -16.65 0.08
N GLN A 140 10.42 -17.97 0.20
CA GLN A 140 10.91 -18.90 -0.82
C GLN A 140 10.16 -18.69 -2.15
N LYS A 141 8.83 -18.58 -2.12
CA LYS A 141 8.02 -18.31 -3.32
C LYS A 141 8.37 -16.98 -3.99
N ILE A 142 8.61 -15.94 -3.19
CA ILE A 142 9.06 -14.65 -3.70
C ILE A 142 10.43 -14.77 -4.39
N LEU A 143 11.38 -15.49 -3.79
CA LEU A 143 12.72 -15.68 -4.34
C LEU A 143 12.72 -16.56 -5.60
N ASP A 144 11.84 -17.55 -5.66
CA ASP A 144 11.65 -18.41 -6.83
C ASP A 144 10.89 -17.68 -7.96
N GLY A 145 10.16 -16.61 -7.62
CA GLY A 145 9.39 -15.82 -8.57
C GLY A 145 8.22 -16.56 -9.20
N TYR A 146 7.73 -17.63 -8.54
CA TYR A 146 6.64 -18.46 -9.05
C TYR A 146 5.30 -18.03 -8.49
N TYR A 147 4.38 -17.66 -9.38
CA TYR A 147 2.97 -17.39 -9.10
C TYR A 147 2.13 -17.58 -10.36
N GLU A 148 0.84 -17.82 -10.17
CA GLU A 148 -0.10 -18.12 -11.27
C GLU A 148 -1.20 -17.06 -11.34
N PHE A 149 -1.57 -16.69 -12.56
CA PHE A 149 -2.67 -15.74 -12.77
C PHE A 149 -4.00 -16.48 -12.87
N PRO A 150 -5.04 -16.01 -12.16
CA PRO A 150 -6.40 -16.41 -12.48
C PRO A 150 -6.73 -16.13 -13.95
N PRO A 151 -7.54 -17.00 -14.60
CA PRO A 151 -7.82 -16.88 -16.04
C PRO A 151 -8.56 -15.59 -16.42
N TYR A 152 -9.28 -15.00 -15.48
CA TYR A 152 -10.08 -13.78 -15.68
C TYR A 152 -9.27 -12.47 -15.66
N ILE A 153 -8.02 -12.46 -15.19
CA ILE A 153 -7.18 -11.27 -15.27
C ILE A 153 -6.75 -11.05 -16.72
N GLU A 154 -7.03 -9.86 -17.25
CA GLU A 154 -6.73 -9.50 -18.64
C GLU A 154 -5.22 -9.47 -18.93
N SER A 155 -4.87 -9.71 -20.21
CA SER A 155 -3.45 -9.81 -20.64
C SER A 155 -2.61 -8.57 -20.33
N LYS A 156 -3.19 -7.37 -20.43
CA LYS A 156 -2.47 -6.12 -20.12
C LYS A 156 -2.18 -5.96 -18.64
N GLY A 157 -3.13 -6.38 -17.77
CA GLY A 157 -2.94 -6.41 -16.32
C GLY A 157 -1.85 -7.40 -15.92
N ARG A 158 -1.89 -8.64 -16.49
CA ARG A 158 -0.83 -9.64 -16.28
C ARG A 158 0.55 -9.11 -16.71
N ASP A 159 0.62 -8.38 -17.81
CA ASP A 159 1.87 -7.81 -18.31
C ASP A 159 2.44 -6.76 -17.36
N LEU A 160 1.60 -5.86 -16.85
CA LEU A 160 2.00 -4.87 -15.84
C LEU A 160 2.51 -5.53 -14.57
N ILE A 161 1.74 -6.48 -14.02
CA ILE A 161 2.11 -7.19 -12.79
C ILE A 161 3.46 -7.90 -12.98
N LYS A 162 3.68 -8.62 -14.10
CA LYS A 162 4.97 -9.24 -14.42
C LYS A 162 6.11 -8.24 -14.47
N ALA A 163 5.88 -7.06 -15.04
CA ALA A 163 6.90 -6.02 -15.13
C ALA A 163 7.30 -5.48 -13.75
N PHE A 164 6.36 -5.40 -12.81
CA PHE A 164 6.65 -5.04 -11.41
C PHE A 164 7.27 -6.21 -10.62
N LEU A 165 6.74 -7.44 -10.76
CA LEU A 165 7.20 -8.63 -10.04
C LEU A 165 8.41 -9.29 -10.73
N THR A 166 9.33 -8.48 -11.20
CA THR A 166 10.59 -8.92 -11.79
C THR A 166 11.68 -8.92 -10.73
N ALA A 167 12.26 -10.09 -10.44
CA ALA A 167 13.28 -10.25 -9.41
C ALA A 167 14.56 -9.45 -9.70
N ASP A 168 14.99 -9.41 -10.98
CA ASP A 168 16.08 -8.53 -11.40
C ASP A 168 15.60 -7.09 -11.41
N LYS A 169 15.96 -6.37 -10.36
CA LYS A 169 15.59 -4.97 -10.19
C LYS A 169 16.07 -4.06 -11.33
N SER A 170 17.13 -4.41 -12.08
CA SER A 170 17.67 -3.58 -13.16
C SER A 170 16.72 -3.46 -14.36
N ILE A 171 15.82 -4.42 -14.51
CA ILE A 171 14.79 -4.45 -15.56
C ILE A 171 13.36 -4.37 -15.00
N ARG A 172 13.21 -4.23 -13.68
CA ARG A 172 11.91 -4.02 -13.04
C ARG A 172 11.33 -2.67 -13.47
N LEU A 173 10.05 -2.63 -13.77
CA LEU A 173 9.33 -1.40 -14.12
C LEU A 173 9.49 -0.35 -13.02
N GLY A 174 9.84 0.87 -13.38
CA GLY A 174 10.09 1.98 -12.45
C GLY A 174 11.52 2.03 -11.90
N TRP A 175 12.42 1.09 -12.27
CA TRP A 175 13.82 1.10 -11.81
C TRP A 175 14.68 2.16 -12.50
N ASN A 176 14.41 2.45 -13.76
CA ASN A 176 15.25 3.36 -14.53
C ASN A 176 15.12 4.83 -14.05
N LYS A 177 15.96 5.72 -14.63
CA LYS A 177 15.98 7.14 -14.27
C LYS A 177 14.63 7.87 -14.46
N LYS A 178 13.73 7.30 -15.28
CA LYS A 178 12.40 7.87 -15.50
C LYS A 178 11.43 7.58 -14.33
N GLY A 179 11.73 6.53 -13.53
CA GLY A 179 10.95 6.19 -12.33
C GLY A 179 9.44 6.07 -12.62
N SER A 180 8.63 6.88 -11.97
CA SER A 180 7.18 6.91 -12.13
C SER A 180 6.72 7.19 -13.57
N GLU A 181 7.46 7.95 -14.35
CA GLU A 181 7.13 8.22 -15.76
C GLU A 181 7.17 6.96 -16.62
N GLU A 182 8.10 6.03 -16.33
CA GLU A 182 8.12 4.72 -16.97
C GLU A 182 6.88 3.90 -16.61
N VAL A 183 6.48 3.92 -15.33
CA VAL A 183 5.29 3.25 -14.83
C VAL A 183 4.04 3.79 -15.52
N LYS A 184 3.87 5.09 -15.54
CA LYS A 184 2.74 5.81 -16.16
C LYS A 184 2.61 5.52 -17.66
N ALA A 185 3.74 5.28 -18.35
CA ALA A 185 3.76 4.98 -19.78
C ALA A 185 3.38 3.53 -20.13
N HIS A 186 3.17 2.65 -19.14
CA HIS A 186 2.82 1.27 -19.41
C HIS A 186 1.46 1.16 -20.11
N LYS A 187 1.33 0.19 -21.04
CA LYS A 187 0.14 0.02 -21.90
C LYS A 187 -1.18 -0.23 -21.14
N TRP A 188 -1.12 -0.69 -19.89
CA TRP A 188 -2.29 -0.86 -19.03
C TRP A 188 -2.93 0.47 -18.67
N PHE A 189 -2.11 1.54 -18.61
CA PHE A 189 -2.53 2.92 -18.35
C PHE A 189 -2.75 3.76 -19.62
N LYS A 190 -2.79 3.12 -20.79
CA LYS A 190 -2.96 3.84 -22.06
C LYS A 190 -4.25 4.67 -22.06
N GLY A 191 -4.12 5.96 -22.33
CA GLY A 191 -5.24 6.91 -22.41
C GLY A 191 -5.59 7.60 -21.09
N VAL A 192 -4.82 7.33 -20.03
CA VAL A 192 -4.97 8.04 -18.75
C VAL A 192 -4.40 9.44 -18.86
N ASP A 193 -5.20 10.42 -18.53
CA ASP A 193 -4.77 11.80 -18.30
C ASP A 193 -4.40 11.95 -16.80
N TRP A 194 -3.11 12.00 -16.52
CA TRP A 194 -2.61 12.03 -15.16
C TRP A 194 -2.88 13.34 -14.43
N GLU A 195 -3.09 14.44 -15.16
CA GLU A 195 -3.51 15.72 -14.56
C GLU A 195 -4.96 15.65 -14.09
N VAL A 196 -5.83 15.04 -14.88
CA VAL A 196 -7.23 14.80 -14.53
C VAL A 196 -7.35 13.85 -13.32
N VAL A 197 -6.48 12.81 -13.24
CA VAL A 197 -6.38 11.94 -12.06
C VAL A 197 -5.93 12.73 -10.84
N TYR A 198 -4.87 13.53 -10.97
CA TYR A 198 -4.34 14.36 -9.88
C TYR A 198 -5.39 15.32 -9.32
N ASN A 199 -6.16 15.94 -10.19
CA ASN A 199 -7.24 16.87 -9.83
C ASN A 199 -8.51 16.16 -9.35
N ARG A 200 -8.56 14.81 -9.36
CA ARG A 200 -9.73 14.00 -8.98
C ARG A 200 -10.99 14.30 -9.81
N GLU A 201 -10.82 14.57 -11.10
CA GLU A 201 -11.91 14.86 -12.01
C GLU A 201 -12.55 13.59 -12.60
N ILE A 202 -11.94 12.41 -12.39
CA ILE A 202 -12.50 11.12 -12.79
C ILE A 202 -13.38 10.59 -11.65
N PRO A 203 -14.69 10.39 -11.86
CA PRO A 203 -15.55 9.85 -10.84
C PRO A 203 -15.16 8.37 -10.55
N PRO A 204 -15.02 7.99 -9.26
CA PRO A 204 -14.74 6.62 -8.89
C PRO A 204 -15.80 5.63 -9.36
N PRO A 205 -15.42 4.46 -9.90
CA PRO A 205 -16.36 3.42 -10.29
C PRO A 205 -17.14 2.85 -9.11
N TRP A 206 -16.54 2.87 -7.92
CA TRP A 206 -17.15 2.45 -6.68
C TRP A 206 -17.15 3.59 -5.65
N VAL A 207 -18.30 3.84 -5.03
CA VAL A 207 -18.48 4.87 -3.99
C VAL A 207 -19.11 4.22 -2.75
N PRO A 208 -18.55 4.42 -1.56
CA PRO A 208 -19.09 3.84 -0.34
C PRO A 208 -20.47 4.40 -0.01
N LYS A 209 -21.41 3.53 0.37
CA LYS A 209 -22.75 3.96 0.80
C LYS A 209 -22.70 4.32 2.28
N ILE A 210 -22.41 5.58 2.59
CA ILE A 210 -22.36 6.09 3.96
C ILE A 210 -23.62 6.88 4.30
N ARG A 211 -24.04 6.83 5.58
CA ARG A 211 -25.21 7.60 6.10
C ARG A 211 -24.85 9.06 6.36
N ASN A 212 -23.63 9.31 6.81
CA ASN A 212 -23.05 10.62 7.09
C ASN A 212 -21.54 10.53 7.20
N ASN A 213 -20.84 11.66 7.35
CA ASN A 213 -19.38 11.72 7.41
C ASN A 213 -18.74 11.07 8.65
N THR A 214 -19.53 10.66 9.64
CA THR A 214 -19.08 9.95 10.85
C THR A 214 -19.56 8.50 10.90
N ASP A 215 -20.06 7.98 9.77
CA ASP A 215 -20.52 6.59 9.68
C ASP A 215 -19.35 5.61 9.75
N THR A 216 -19.39 4.71 10.71
CA THR A 216 -18.32 3.72 10.97
C THR A 216 -18.66 2.32 10.45
N GLN A 217 -19.69 2.18 9.59
CA GLN A 217 -20.17 0.86 9.14
C GLN A 217 -19.15 0.04 8.35
N TYR A 218 -18.12 0.69 7.78
CA TYR A 218 -17.06 0.04 7.04
C TYR A 218 -15.87 -0.37 7.91
N PHE A 219 -15.90 -0.08 9.20
CA PHE A 219 -14.87 -0.49 10.16
C PHE A 219 -15.42 -1.54 11.12
N GLU A 220 -14.58 -2.48 11.51
CA GLU A 220 -14.93 -3.45 12.56
C GLU A 220 -15.12 -2.74 13.90
N LYS A 221 -16.06 -3.27 14.69
CA LYS A 221 -16.29 -2.79 16.05
C LYS A 221 -15.49 -3.66 17.01
N TYR A 222 -14.51 -3.08 17.64
CA TYR A 222 -13.78 -3.70 18.73
C TYR A 222 -14.39 -3.27 20.07
N PRO A 223 -14.46 -4.17 21.07
CA PRO A 223 -14.80 -3.78 22.44
C PRO A 223 -13.72 -2.85 22.98
N ASP A 224 -14.11 -1.91 23.82
CA ASP A 224 -13.14 -1.05 24.50
C ASP A 224 -12.18 -1.91 25.33
N SER A 225 -10.89 -1.54 25.34
CA SER A 225 -9.89 -2.21 26.15
C SER A 225 -10.23 -2.05 27.62
N VAL A 226 -10.31 -3.19 28.33
CA VAL A 226 -10.48 -3.21 29.81
C VAL A 226 -9.12 -3.18 30.54
N GLU A 227 -8.02 -3.16 29.79
CA GLU A 227 -6.69 -3.08 30.38
C GLU A 227 -6.43 -1.67 30.91
N THR A 228 -6.10 -1.59 32.19
CA THR A 228 -5.60 -0.35 32.79
C THR A 228 -4.11 -0.26 32.48
N PRO A 229 -3.66 0.70 31.66
CA PRO A 229 -2.23 0.83 31.39
C PRO A 229 -1.46 1.04 32.70
N SER A 230 -0.29 0.42 32.82
CA SER A 230 0.63 0.74 33.92
C SER A 230 1.14 2.18 33.76
N ALA A 231 1.27 2.90 34.88
CA ALA A 231 1.80 4.25 34.85
C ALA A 231 3.19 4.27 34.16
N PRO A 232 3.43 5.20 33.21
CA PRO A 232 4.69 5.27 32.50
C PRO A 232 5.84 5.63 33.46
N THR A 233 7.01 5.06 33.20
CA THR A 233 8.23 5.42 33.94
C THR A 233 8.68 6.84 33.57
N LYS A 234 9.47 7.46 34.45
CA LYS A 234 10.08 8.78 34.19
C LYS A 234 10.82 8.83 32.83
N THR A 235 11.57 7.78 32.52
CA THR A 235 12.31 7.67 31.25
C THR A 235 11.36 7.65 30.03
N GLN A 236 10.23 6.97 30.13
CA GLN A 236 9.21 6.96 29.07
C GLN A 236 8.56 8.35 28.90
N GLN A 237 8.24 9.03 30.01
CA GLN A 237 7.70 10.39 29.94
C GLN A 237 8.69 11.39 29.33
N GLU A 238 9.99 11.30 29.70
CA GLU A 238 11.05 12.12 29.11
C GLU A 238 11.23 11.84 27.61
N PHE A 239 11.13 10.57 27.18
CA PHE A 239 11.24 10.19 25.77
C PHE A 239 10.13 10.82 24.91
N PHE A 240 8.93 10.95 25.45
CA PHE A 240 7.78 11.53 24.76
C PHE A 240 7.48 12.98 25.15
N ALA A 241 8.41 13.69 25.80
CA ALA A 241 8.20 15.06 26.28
C ALA A 241 7.80 16.08 25.19
N TYR A 242 8.08 15.78 23.92
CA TYR A 242 7.77 16.62 22.77
C TYR A 242 6.72 16.01 21.82
N PHE A 243 5.99 14.98 22.25
CA PHE A 243 4.91 14.38 21.50
C PHE A 243 3.67 15.29 21.51
#